data_fc89871bcc542f799ea188bd9955cfad
#
_entry.id   fc89871bcc542f799ea188bd9955cfad
#
_cell.length_a   1.000
_cell.length_b   1.000
_cell.length_c   1.000
_cell.angle_alpha   90.00
_cell.angle_beta   90.00
_cell.angle_gamma   90.00
#
_symmetry.space_group_name_H-M   'P 1'
#
loop_
_entity.id
_entity.type
_entity.pdbx_description
1 polymer ?
#
loop_
_entity_poly.entity_id
_entity_poly.type
_entity_poly.pdbx_seq_one_letter_code
_entity_poly.pdbx_strand_id
1 'polypeptide(L)'
;MPSPAKNARASLEALRERPHAKVLIIGGGINGVGTFRDLALQGVDVALVERGDYCQGASGASSHMIHGGIRYLENGEFRLVQESVVERNRLLRIAPHYVKPLQTTIPIFSTFSGVLSAPVRFLTHKQGKPKERGAFLIKLGLSLYDSFSRDGGTVPRHQFRGRKRALAELPRLHPGIKYAATYFDASVHNPERLTLDVLQDGEKAGQSRGVSAQTGARASNYVSLQSMVPGTAGAAAGSSPSGSTVRLRDELTGDVFDFTADVIVNTTGAWVDLTNQAMGAASTFMGGTKGSHIVLDHPELLDACQGREIFFEHTDGRIVLIYPMGDRVLVGTTDVDADMGEDAVCTDGEIDYFLELIGHVFPDIPVKPEDIVYTFSGVRPLPRHDATQPGFVSRDYRIERQDSVTGAVVLSLVGGKWTTFRALAEHLTDKVLAELGTERTVSTASLAIGGGAGFPADQAGIQKWIKAHVSETRDAARTEVLLTRYGTRAGDVIRYLDGGPDRMLSSTRELSVRELEYMAGHEQIGHLVDVLIRRTSLAFRGLVTGELLNEVCEVLAGPLGWDAEKRWAEIRHAREVLERFHRVQIHSLVA
;
A
#
# COMPACT_ATOMS: atom_id res chain seq x y z
N MET A 1 22.51 20.95 -16.48
CA MET A 1 21.53 19.95 -16.04
C MET A 1 21.11 19.15 -17.28
N PRO A 2 20.99 17.82 -17.24
CA PRO A 2 20.49 17.07 -18.36
C PRO A 2 19.05 17.49 -18.69
N SER A 3 18.71 17.51 -19.97
CA SER A 3 17.36 17.87 -20.46
C SER A 3 16.29 16.97 -19.82
N PRO A 4 15.16 17.52 -19.33
CA PRO A 4 14.09 16.73 -18.67
C PRO A 4 13.59 15.54 -19.50
N ALA A 5 13.52 15.67 -20.81
CA ALA A 5 13.04 14.62 -21.71
C ALA A 5 13.94 13.34 -21.74
N LYS A 6 15.21 13.42 -21.33
CA LYS A 6 16.10 12.27 -21.24
C LYS A 6 15.90 11.41 -19.99
N ASN A 7 15.16 11.90 -18.97
CA ASN A 7 15.01 11.19 -17.69
C ASN A 7 13.71 10.40 -17.52
N ALA A 8 12.69 10.63 -18.36
CA ALA A 8 11.36 10.02 -18.18
C ALA A 8 11.37 8.48 -18.14
N ARG A 9 12.37 7.82 -18.74
CA ARG A 9 12.54 6.35 -18.74
C ARG A 9 13.96 5.93 -18.36
N ALA A 10 14.69 6.76 -17.60
CA ALA A 10 16.07 6.46 -17.19
C ALA A 10 16.19 5.13 -16.42
N SER A 11 15.15 4.75 -15.66
CA SER A 11 15.08 3.47 -14.94
C SER A 11 15.04 2.26 -15.89
N LEU A 12 14.26 2.33 -16.97
CA LEU A 12 14.20 1.29 -17.99
C LEU A 12 15.52 1.20 -18.77
N GLU A 13 16.07 2.34 -19.17
CA GLU A 13 17.37 2.37 -19.87
C GLU A 13 18.48 1.76 -18.99
N ALA A 14 18.48 2.01 -17.69
CA ALA A 14 19.41 1.39 -16.76
C ALA A 14 19.27 -0.15 -16.70
N LEU A 15 18.06 -0.71 -16.93
CA LEU A 15 17.86 -2.15 -17.07
C LEU A 15 18.38 -2.66 -18.42
N ARG A 16 18.14 -1.91 -19.51
CA ARG A 16 18.60 -2.29 -20.88
C ARG A 16 20.11 -2.19 -21.03
N GLU A 17 20.74 -1.16 -20.45
CA GLU A 17 22.20 -0.99 -20.47
C GLU A 17 22.94 -2.08 -19.69
N ARG A 18 22.31 -2.58 -18.62
CA ARG A 18 22.84 -3.67 -17.80
C ARG A 18 21.79 -4.78 -17.69
N PRO A 19 21.64 -5.65 -18.69
CA PRO A 19 20.59 -6.66 -18.75
C PRO A 19 20.89 -7.90 -17.89
N HIS A 20 21.55 -7.70 -16.76
CA HIS A 20 21.85 -8.71 -15.76
C HIS A 20 21.81 -8.12 -14.35
N ALA A 21 21.28 -8.88 -13.39
CA ALA A 21 21.40 -8.63 -11.96
C ALA A 21 21.59 -9.96 -11.22
N LYS A 22 22.16 -9.94 -10.02
CA LYS A 22 22.17 -11.13 -9.15
C LYS A 22 20.77 -11.55 -8.74
N VAL A 23 19.89 -10.56 -8.53
CA VAL A 23 18.50 -10.80 -8.14
C VAL A 23 17.56 -9.99 -9.00
N LEU A 24 16.55 -10.66 -9.58
CA LEU A 24 15.42 -10.00 -10.23
C LEU A 24 14.18 -10.17 -9.37
N ILE A 25 13.59 -9.07 -8.93
CA ILE A 25 12.29 -9.05 -8.24
C ILE A 25 11.20 -8.72 -9.26
N ILE A 26 10.15 -9.53 -9.30
CA ILE A 26 8.95 -9.30 -10.12
C ILE A 26 7.80 -8.92 -9.19
N GLY A 27 7.28 -7.68 -9.36
CA GLY A 27 6.20 -7.12 -8.57
C GLY A 27 6.63 -5.98 -7.64
N GLY A 28 6.11 -4.77 -7.91
CA GLY A 28 6.39 -3.51 -7.23
C GLY A 28 5.37 -3.15 -6.14
N GLY A 29 4.70 -4.13 -5.53
CA GLY A 29 3.93 -3.94 -4.32
C GLY A 29 4.83 -3.76 -3.09
N ILE A 30 4.24 -3.46 -1.91
CA ILE A 30 4.99 -3.11 -0.69
C ILE A 30 6.01 -4.20 -0.27
N ASN A 31 5.69 -5.48 -0.48
CA ASN A 31 6.60 -6.58 -0.15
C ASN A 31 7.80 -6.65 -1.13
N GLY A 32 7.54 -6.42 -2.42
CA GLY A 32 8.60 -6.39 -3.44
C GLY A 32 9.56 -5.23 -3.26
N VAL A 33 9.05 -4.01 -3.07
CA VAL A 33 9.90 -2.83 -2.83
C VAL A 33 10.61 -2.91 -1.47
N GLY A 34 9.99 -3.52 -0.45
CA GLY A 34 10.63 -3.78 0.83
C GLY A 34 11.84 -4.71 0.69
N THR A 35 11.68 -5.81 -0.06
CA THR A 35 12.76 -6.78 -0.36
C THR A 35 13.85 -6.13 -1.23
N PHE A 36 13.47 -5.32 -2.21
CA PHE A 36 14.39 -4.54 -3.03
C PHE A 36 15.27 -3.61 -2.19
N ARG A 37 14.65 -2.83 -1.29
CA ARG A 37 15.37 -1.95 -0.36
C ARG A 37 16.34 -2.73 0.51
N ASP A 38 15.90 -3.84 1.06
CA ASP A 38 16.72 -4.63 1.98
C ASP A 38 17.92 -5.28 1.26
N LEU A 39 17.70 -5.90 0.08
CA LEU A 39 18.80 -6.43 -0.75
C LEU A 39 19.81 -5.35 -1.15
N ALA A 40 19.33 -4.17 -1.56
CA ALA A 40 20.21 -3.05 -1.88
C ALA A 40 21.06 -2.61 -0.68
N LEU A 41 20.47 -2.61 0.54
CA LEU A 41 21.19 -2.34 1.78
C LEU A 41 22.22 -3.41 2.15
N GLN A 42 22.04 -4.66 1.70
CA GLN A 42 23.07 -5.70 1.82
C GLN A 42 24.20 -5.57 0.75
N GLY A 43 24.05 -4.66 -0.23
CA GLY A 43 25.01 -4.49 -1.32
C GLY A 43 24.83 -5.49 -2.46
N VAL A 44 23.67 -6.13 -2.56
CA VAL A 44 23.32 -7.04 -3.64
C VAL A 44 22.96 -6.25 -4.90
N ASP A 45 23.46 -6.66 -6.07
CA ASP A 45 23.00 -6.15 -7.38
C ASP A 45 21.57 -6.67 -7.62
N VAL A 46 20.59 -5.79 -7.51
CA VAL A 46 19.17 -6.14 -7.56
C VAL A 46 18.43 -5.29 -8.59
N ALA A 47 17.62 -5.95 -9.40
CA ALA A 47 16.65 -5.32 -10.30
C ALA A 47 15.22 -5.60 -9.81
N LEU A 48 14.32 -4.62 -9.97
CA LEU A 48 12.90 -4.80 -9.74
C LEU A 48 12.11 -4.34 -10.96
N VAL A 49 11.14 -5.15 -11.37
CA VAL A 49 10.20 -4.80 -12.45
C VAL A 49 8.75 -4.89 -11.95
N GLU A 50 7.95 -3.92 -12.38
CA GLU A 50 6.52 -3.86 -12.08
C GLU A 50 5.73 -3.66 -13.38
N ARG A 51 4.71 -4.49 -13.60
CA ARG A 51 3.89 -4.49 -14.82
C ARG A 51 3.11 -3.18 -15.02
N GLY A 52 2.59 -2.63 -13.95
CA GLY A 52 1.90 -1.35 -13.95
C GLY A 52 2.71 -0.28 -13.22
N ASP A 53 2.03 0.60 -12.52
CA ASP A 53 2.71 1.50 -11.59
C ASP A 53 2.91 0.83 -10.21
N TYR A 54 3.88 1.31 -9.45
CA TYR A 54 4.15 0.82 -8.11
C TYR A 54 2.93 0.95 -7.21
N CYS A 55 2.72 -0.03 -6.32
CA CYS A 55 1.61 -0.06 -5.37
C CYS A 55 0.21 -0.19 -6.01
N GLN A 56 0.09 -0.60 -7.26
CA GLN A 56 -1.19 -0.67 -7.97
C GLN A 56 -2.09 -1.83 -7.52
N GLY A 57 -1.53 -2.94 -7.04
CA GLY A 57 -2.29 -4.11 -6.60
C GLY A 57 -2.88 -3.98 -5.20
N ALA A 58 -2.91 -5.10 -4.45
CA ALA A 58 -3.43 -5.15 -3.07
C ALA A 58 -2.76 -4.14 -2.12
N SER A 59 -1.57 -3.65 -2.44
CA SER A 59 -0.88 -2.65 -1.64
C SER A 59 -1.56 -1.28 -1.67
N GLY A 60 -2.07 -0.83 -2.81
CA GLY A 60 -2.87 0.39 -2.93
C GLY A 60 -4.33 0.20 -2.55
N ALA A 61 -4.86 -1.03 -2.71
CA ALA A 61 -6.26 -1.35 -2.41
C ALA A 61 -6.47 -1.92 -0.99
N SER A 62 -5.70 -1.46 -0.02
CA SER A 62 -5.79 -1.88 1.37
C SER A 62 -6.78 -1.02 2.16
N SER A 63 -7.22 -1.49 3.33
CA SER A 63 -8.03 -0.69 4.27
C SER A 63 -7.23 0.42 4.97
N HIS A 64 -6.03 0.75 4.53
CA HIS A 64 -5.12 1.74 5.11
C HIS A 64 -4.80 1.52 6.60
N MET A 65 -5.00 0.31 7.12
CA MET A 65 -4.70 -0.03 8.51
C MET A 65 -3.33 -0.70 8.65
N ILE A 66 -2.62 -0.28 9.67
CA ILE A 66 -1.42 -0.93 10.20
C ILE A 66 -1.79 -1.50 11.57
N HIS A 67 -2.33 -2.72 11.58
CA HIS A 67 -2.97 -3.29 12.76
C HIS A 67 -2.24 -4.53 13.29
N GLY A 68 -2.28 -4.73 14.61
CA GLY A 68 -1.70 -5.91 15.25
C GLY A 68 -2.52 -7.18 15.09
N GLY A 69 -3.75 -7.08 14.53
CA GLY A 69 -4.55 -8.26 14.19
C GLY A 69 -5.20 -8.96 15.39
N ILE A 70 -5.90 -8.21 16.22
CA ILE A 70 -6.62 -8.74 17.40
C ILE A 70 -7.47 -9.99 17.11
N ARG A 71 -8.06 -10.08 15.88
CA ARG A 71 -8.83 -11.26 15.45
C ARG A 71 -8.02 -12.54 15.34
N TYR A 72 -6.74 -12.45 15.03
CA TYR A 72 -5.89 -13.63 14.87
C TYR A 72 -5.62 -14.34 16.21
N LEU A 73 -5.85 -13.63 17.33
CA LEU A 73 -5.82 -14.26 18.66
C LEU A 73 -6.87 -15.36 18.79
N GLU A 74 -8.03 -15.22 18.15
CA GLU A 74 -9.09 -16.21 18.18
C GLU A 74 -8.75 -17.47 17.38
N ASN A 75 -7.91 -17.32 16.36
CA ASN A 75 -7.41 -18.41 15.54
C ASN A 75 -6.17 -19.09 16.17
N GLY A 76 -5.68 -18.59 17.32
CA GLY A 76 -4.47 -19.10 17.98
C GLY A 76 -3.17 -18.63 17.31
N GLU A 77 -3.20 -17.66 16.42
CA GLU A 77 -2.04 -17.15 15.67
C GLU A 77 -1.23 -16.13 16.50
N PHE A 78 -0.83 -16.51 17.72
CA PHE A 78 -0.15 -15.61 18.67
C PHE A 78 1.16 -15.02 18.12
N ARG A 79 1.95 -15.82 17.40
CA ARG A 79 3.20 -15.39 16.77
C ARG A 79 2.93 -14.24 15.78
N LEU A 80 1.91 -14.39 14.94
CA LEU A 80 1.53 -13.41 13.93
C LEU A 80 1.05 -12.09 14.57
N VAL A 81 0.31 -12.18 15.68
CA VAL A 81 -0.12 -10.98 16.43
C VAL A 81 1.07 -10.29 17.06
N GLN A 82 1.97 -11.00 17.70
CA GLN A 82 3.17 -10.43 18.31
C GLN A 82 4.04 -9.73 17.27
N GLU A 83 4.33 -10.38 16.15
CA GLU A 83 5.08 -9.79 15.03
C GLU A 83 4.38 -8.53 14.50
N SER A 84 3.06 -8.59 14.29
CA SER A 84 2.28 -7.46 13.78
C SER A 84 2.29 -6.26 14.72
N VAL A 85 2.19 -6.47 16.03
CA VAL A 85 2.26 -5.40 17.04
C VAL A 85 3.65 -4.76 17.05
N VAL A 86 4.71 -5.57 17.00
CA VAL A 86 6.10 -5.08 16.95
C VAL A 86 6.33 -4.25 15.70
N GLU A 87 5.91 -4.74 14.52
CA GLU A 87 6.09 -4.03 13.25
C GLU A 87 5.24 -2.76 13.17
N ARG A 88 4.00 -2.76 13.67
CA ARG A 88 3.19 -1.54 13.82
C ARG A 88 3.93 -0.48 14.63
N ASN A 89 4.48 -0.86 15.78
CA ASN A 89 5.21 0.05 16.66
C ASN A 89 6.50 0.58 16.00
N ARG A 90 7.14 -0.26 15.16
CA ARG A 90 8.31 0.17 14.37
C ARG A 90 7.89 1.19 13.31
N LEU A 91 6.85 0.90 12.52
CA LEU A 91 6.38 1.79 11.46
C LEU A 91 5.95 3.16 11.97
N LEU A 92 5.30 3.25 13.14
CA LEU A 92 5.02 4.51 13.82
C LEU A 92 6.27 5.36 14.10
N ARG A 93 7.44 4.74 14.25
CA ARG A 93 8.73 5.42 14.51
C ARG A 93 9.53 5.70 13.25
N ILE A 94 9.55 4.74 12.30
CA ILE A 94 10.41 4.83 11.11
C ILE A 94 9.74 5.51 9.92
N ALA A 95 8.40 5.63 9.93
CA ALA A 95 7.61 6.31 8.89
C ALA A 95 6.52 7.22 9.49
N PRO A 96 6.83 8.11 10.47
CA PRO A 96 5.83 8.88 11.23
C PRO A 96 5.07 9.91 10.39
N HIS A 97 5.56 10.27 9.20
CA HIS A 97 4.89 11.16 8.27
C HIS A 97 3.67 10.49 7.62
N TYR A 98 3.68 9.18 7.40
CA TYR A 98 2.56 8.44 6.81
C TYR A 98 1.82 7.55 7.80
N VAL A 99 2.53 6.97 8.78
CA VAL A 99 1.90 6.04 9.74
C VAL A 99 1.56 6.79 11.02
N LYS A 100 0.26 6.86 11.33
CA LYS A 100 -0.28 7.60 12.46
C LYS A 100 -0.98 6.67 13.45
N PRO A 101 -0.96 6.97 14.77
CA PRO A 101 -1.80 6.25 15.71
C PRO A 101 -3.27 6.36 15.32
N LEU A 102 -4.00 5.25 15.36
CA LEU A 102 -5.42 5.17 15.06
C LEU A 102 -6.19 4.71 16.29
N GLN A 103 -7.06 5.57 16.80
CA GLN A 103 -7.96 5.21 17.88
C GLN A 103 -9.14 4.44 17.30
N THR A 104 -9.30 3.17 17.70
CA THR A 104 -10.33 2.27 17.18
C THR A 104 -11.35 1.97 18.25
N THR A 105 -12.63 2.15 17.97
CA THR A 105 -13.74 1.90 18.88
C THR A 105 -14.64 0.80 18.34
N ILE A 106 -14.90 -0.21 19.18
CA ILE A 106 -15.79 -1.33 18.91
C ILE A 106 -17.11 -1.07 19.64
N PRO A 107 -18.22 -0.75 18.94
CA PRO A 107 -19.56 -0.76 19.53
C PRO A 107 -20.00 -2.20 19.83
N ILE A 108 -20.55 -2.46 21.02
CA ILE A 108 -20.88 -3.79 21.51
C ILE A 108 -22.35 -3.83 21.92
N PHE A 109 -23.12 -4.70 21.25
CA PHE A 109 -24.57 -4.84 21.46
C PHE A 109 -24.94 -5.95 22.44
N SER A 110 -24.03 -6.89 22.73
CA SER A 110 -24.30 -8.02 23.63
C SER A 110 -23.24 -8.17 24.73
N THR A 111 -23.60 -8.78 25.87
CA THR A 111 -22.67 -8.98 27.00
C THR A 111 -21.91 -10.32 26.89
N PHE A 112 -22.62 -11.40 26.58
CA PHE A 112 -22.10 -12.78 26.65
C PHE A 112 -22.17 -13.57 25.33
N SER A 113 -22.46 -12.92 24.21
CA SER A 113 -22.50 -13.59 22.91
C SER A 113 -21.14 -14.22 22.59
N GLY A 114 -21.15 -15.47 22.12
CA GLY A 114 -19.93 -16.20 21.71
C GLY A 114 -19.11 -16.83 22.83
N VAL A 115 -19.36 -16.53 24.12
CA VAL A 115 -18.55 -17.03 25.26
C VAL A 115 -18.55 -18.56 25.35
N LEU A 116 -19.68 -19.22 25.12
CA LEU A 116 -19.78 -20.69 25.19
C LEU A 116 -19.14 -21.40 23.97
N SER A 117 -19.05 -20.72 22.85
CA SER A 117 -18.48 -21.30 21.62
C SER A 117 -16.98 -21.01 21.44
N ALA A 118 -16.44 -19.99 22.10
CA ALA A 118 -15.04 -19.61 21.97
C ALA A 118 -14.03 -20.68 22.47
N PRO A 119 -14.19 -21.31 23.65
CA PRO A 119 -13.28 -22.36 24.10
C PRO A 119 -13.30 -23.58 23.19
N VAL A 120 -14.49 -23.97 22.69
CA VAL A 120 -14.65 -25.12 21.78
C VAL A 120 -14.00 -24.82 20.42
N ARG A 121 -14.15 -23.60 19.88
CA ARG A 121 -13.48 -23.18 18.65
C ARG A 121 -11.96 -23.16 18.80
N PHE A 122 -11.46 -22.63 19.92
CA PHE A 122 -10.04 -22.57 20.24
C PHE A 122 -9.41 -23.96 20.31
N LEU A 123 -10.11 -24.94 20.94
CA LEU A 123 -9.60 -26.30 21.11
C LEU A 123 -9.79 -27.21 19.88
N THR A 124 -10.84 -26.98 19.09
CA THR A 124 -11.22 -27.90 18.01
C THR A 124 -10.94 -27.41 16.62
N HIS A 125 -10.56 -26.13 16.45
CA HIS A 125 -10.44 -25.44 15.16
C HIS A 125 -11.68 -25.62 14.23
N LYS A 126 -12.84 -25.99 14.82
CA LYS A 126 -14.07 -26.22 14.05
C LYS A 126 -14.84 -24.92 13.80
N GLN A 127 -15.29 -24.78 12.57
CA GLN A 127 -16.10 -23.66 12.10
C GLN A 127 -17.51 -23.71 12.72
N GLY A 128 -17.94 -22.61 13.35
CA GLY A 128 -19.32 -22.41 13.80
C GLY A 128 -19.94 -21.19 13.12
N LYS A 129 -21.27 -21.08 13.09
CA LYS A 129 -21.94 -19.88 12.55
C LYS A 129 -21.45 -18.63 13.27
N PRO A 130 -21.13 -17.54 12.52
CA PRO A 130 -20.75 -16.25 13.10
C PRO A 130 -21.84 -15.76 14.05
N LYS A 131 -21.44 -15.28 15.23
CA LYS A 131 -22.31 -14.54 16.14
C LYS A 131 -21.56 -13.34 16.64
N GLU A 132 -22.23 -12.21 16.79
CA GLU A 132 -21.67 -11.01 17.41
C GLU A 132 -20.92 -11.34 18.69
N ARG A 133 -19.72 -10.78 18.84
CA ARG A 133 -18.88 -11.02 20.00
C ARG A 133 -19.37 -10.20 21.19
N GLY A 134 -19.55 -10.87 22.32
CA GLY A 134 -19.95 -10.21 23.56
C GLY A 134 -18.79 -9.46 24.22
N ALA A 135 -19.16 -8.53 25.09
CA ALA A 135 -18.25 -7.65 25.84
C ALA A 135 -17.13 -8.40 26.58
N PHE A 136 -17.42 -9.58 27.12
CA PHE A 136 -16.43 -10.36 27.87
C PHE A 136 -15.29 -10.87 26.99
N LEU A 137 -15.60 -11.41 25.82
CA LEU A 137 -14.60 -11.90 24.87
C LEU A 137 -13.73 -10.77 24.33
N ILE A 138 -14.35 -9.65 23.96
CA ILE A 138 -13.65 -8.46 23.47
C ILE A 138 -12.69 -7.94 24.55
N LYS A 139 -13.14 -7.83 25.80
CA LYS A 139 -12.30 -7.37 26.91
C LYS A 139 -11.11 -8.28 27.18
N LEU A 140 -11.31 -9.60 27.13
CA LEU A 140 -10.24 -10.58 27.30
C LEU A 140 -9.21 -10.47 26.16
N GLY A 141 -9.69 -10.40 24.90
CA GLY A 141 -8.84 -10.24 23.73
C GLY A 141 -8.00 -8.96 23.77
N LEU A 142 -8.62 -7.82 24.14
CA LEU A 142 -7.92 -6.53 24.26
C LEU A 142 -6.91 -6.54 25.42
N SER A 143 -7.19 -7.21 26.54
CA SER A 143 -6.24 -7.34 27.66
C SER A 143 -5.00 -8.14 27.25
N LEU A 144 -5.19 -9.19 26.46
CA LEU A 144 -4.10 -9.98 25.91
C LEU A 144 -3.32 -9.17 24.85
N TYR A 145 -4.02 -8.45 24.00
CA TYR A 145 -3.42 -7.57 22.99
C TYR A 145 -2.53 -6.48 23.61
N ASP A 146 -3.00 -5.84 24.69
CA ASP A 146 -2.19 -4.87 25.44
C ASP A 146 -0.92 -5.48 26.03
N SER A 147 -0.94 -6.78 26.40
CA SER A 147 0.23 -7.45 26.94
C SER A 147 1.35 -7.57 25.91
N PHE A 148 1.02 -7.78 24.63
CA PHE A 148 1.99 -7.79 23.53
C PHE A 148 2.49 -6.39 23.17
N SER A 149 1.71 -5.34 23.48
CA SER A 149 2.08 -3.95 23.16
C SER A 149 3.02 -3.31 24.19
N ARG A 150 3.35 -4.01 25.30
CA ARG A 150 4.11 -3.44 26.44
C ARG A 150 5.51 -2.95 26.09
N ASP A 151 6.20 -3.64 25.19
CA ASP A 151 7.62 -3.38 24.89
C ASP A 151 7.85 -2.20 23.92
N GLY A 152 6.80 -1.51 23.51
CA GLY A 152 6.91 -0.40 22.54
C GLY A 152 6.42 0.96 23.00
N GLY A 153 5.52 1.04 23.99
CA GLY A 153 5.03 2.28 24.61
C GLY A 153 4.42 3.36 23.69
N THR A 154 4.22 3.03 22.41
CA THR A 154 3.84 4.01 21.38
C THR A 154 2.34 4.31 21.34
N VAL A 155 1.51 3.46 21.94
CA VAL A 155 0.06 3.63 21.94
C VAL A 155 -0.54 3.40 23.34
N PRO A 156 -1.64 4.10 23.72
CA PRO A 156 -2.33 3.93 25.01
C PRO A 156 -2.96 2.53 25.13
N ARG A 157 -3.26 2.14 26.37
CA ARG A 157 -4.02 0.90 26.67
C ARG A 157 -5.47 1.03 26.28
N HIS A 158 -6.14 -0.11 26.06
CA HIS A 158 -7.56 -0.16 25.78
C HIS A 158 -8.40 0.42 26.93
N GLN A 159 -9.57 0.95 26.58
CA GLN A 159 -10.54 1.47 27.53
C GLN A 159 -11.90 0.83 27.25
N PHE A 160 -12.60 0.45 28.30
CA PHE A 160 -13.91 -0.17 28.21
C PHE A 160 -14.96 0.74 28.88
N ARG A 161 -16.03 1.07 28.17
CA ARG A 161 -17.06 2.01 28.61
C ARG A 161 -18.44 1.39 28.55
N GLY A 162 -19.25 1.61 29.62
CA GLY A 162 -20.67 1.29 29.60
C GLY A 162 -21.45 2.28 28.72
N ARG A 163 -22.69 1.91 28.34
CA ARG A 163 -23.55 2.63 27.40
C ARG A 163 -23.59 4.14 27.62
N LYS A 164 -23.89 4.60 28.87
CA LYS A 164 -24.04 6.03 29.18
C LYS A 164 -22.78 6.84 28.80
N ARG A 165 -21.61 6.31 29.12
CA ARG A 165 -20.35 7.00 28.83
C ARG A 165 -19.97 6.86 27.34
N ALA A 166 -20.25 5.73 26.73
CA ALA A 166 -20.01 5.51 25.30
C ALA A 166 -20.82 6.48 24.44
N LEU A 167 -22.12 6.64 24.72
CA LEU A 167 -23.00 7.56 24.00
C LEU A 167 -22.73 9.05 24.36
N ALA A 168 -22.14 9.34 25.52
CA ALA A 168 -21.67 10.70 25.80
C ALA A 168 -20.44 11.10 24.97
N GLU A 169 -19.56 10.14 24.64
CA GLU A 169 -18.38 10.37 23.81
C GLU A 169 -18.67 10.28 22.31
N LEU A 170 -19.61 9.41 21.90
CA LEU A 170 -20.02 9.16 20.52
C LEU A 170 -21.56 9.19 20.44
N PRO A 171 -22.17 10.37 20.47
CA PRO A 171 -23.62 10.52 20.65
C PRO A 171 -24.45 10.03 19.45
N ARG A 172 -23.85 9.93 18.27
CA ARG A 172 -24.52 9.49 17.04
C ARG A 172 -24.47 7.97 16.82
N LEU A 173 -23.75 7.21 17.68
CA LEU A 173 -23.77 5.74 17.61
C LEU A 173 -25.17 5.20 17.90
N HIS A 174 -25.48 4.06 17.29
CA HIS A 174 -26.75 3.35 17.51
C HIS A 174 -27.09 3.23 18.99
N PRO A 175 -28.29 3.70 19.44
CA PRO A 175 -28.62 3.77 20.86
C PRO A 175 -28.77 2.41 21.55
N GLY A 176 -28.85 1.32 20.80
CA GLY A 176 -28.90 -0.05 21.30
C GLY A 176 -27.59 -0.62 21.83
N ILE A 177 -26.46 0.08 21.69
CA ILE A 177 -25.17 -0.39 22.22
C ILE A 177 -25.23 -0.55 23.73
N LYS A 178 -24.58 -1.59 24.27
CA LYS A 178 -24.44 -1.82 25.72
C LYS A 178 -23.10 -1.31 26.24
N TYR A 179 -22.06 -1.45 25.44
CA TYR A 179 -20.68 -1.05 25.76
C TYR A 179 -19.99 -0.50 24.52
N ALA A 180 -18.88 0.20 24.74
CA ALA A 180 -17.88 0.48 23.72
C ALA A 180 -16.49 0.13 24.28
N ALA A 181 -15.69 -0.56 23.48
CA ALA A 181 -14.30 -0.83 23.76
C ALA A 181 -13.43 0.01 22.80
N THR A 182 -12.48 0.77 23.34
CA THR A 182 -11.56 1.58 22.54
C THR A 182 -10.15 1.07 22.76
N TYR A 183 -9.42 0.82 21.68
CA TYR A 183 -8.02 0.44 21.67
C TYR A 183 -7.28 1.24 20.59
N PHE A 184 -5.97 1.00 20.44
CA PHE A 184 -5.18 1.75 19.49
C PHE A 184 -4.42 0.81 18.56
N ASP A 185 -4.53 1.10 17.27
CA ASP A 185 -3.72 0.56 16.21
C ASP A 185 -2.99 1.71 15.47
N ALA A 186 -2.72 1.57 14.20
CA ALA A 186 -2.20 2.62 13.37
C ALA A 186 -2.86 2.60 11.98
N SER A 187 -2.82 3.72 11.29
CA SER A 187 -3.23 3.86 9.90
C SER A 187 -2.07 4.34 9.04
N VAL A 188 -2.09 4.01 7.76
CA VAL A 188 -1.21 4.57 6.73
C VAL A 188 -2.01 5.50 5.83
N HIS A 189 -1.66 6.79 5.85
CA HIS A 189 -2.45 7.81 5.14
C HIS A 189 -2.19 7.82 3.63
N ASN A 190 -0.98 7.52 3.20
CA ASN A 190 -0.60 7.46 1.78
C ASN A 190 0.26 6.21 1.53
N PRO A 191 -0.35 5.03 1.39
CA PRO A 191 0.38 3.77 1.20
C PRO A 191 1.23 3.77 -0.06
N GLU A 192 0.79 4.44 -1.13
CA GLU A 192 1.50 4.57 -2.39
C GLU A 192 2.78 5.41 -2.22
N ARG A 193 2.67 6.52 -1.49
CA ARG A 193 3.83 7.38 -1.16
C ARG A 193 4.83 6.65 -0.29
N LEU A 194 4.36 5.90 0.73
CA LEU A 194 5.23 5.06 1.56
C LEU A 194 5.96 4.01 0.71
N THR A 195 5.26 3.35 -0.21
CA THR A 195 5.85 2.36 -1.11
C THR A 195 6.92 3.00 -2.00
N LEU A 196 6.66 4.18 -2.55
CA LEU A 196 7.62 4.92 -3.36
C LEU A 196 8.85 5.35 -2.54
N ASP A 197 8.66 5.79 -1.30
CA ASP A 197 9.77 6.15 -0.40
C ASP A 197 10.65 4.93 -0.08
N VAL A 198 10.06 3.74 0.12
CA VAL A 198 10.81 2.50 0.32
C VAL A 198 11.63 2.14 -0.93
N LEU A 199 11.03 2.28 -2.12
CA LEU A 199 11.70 2.06 -3.41
C LEU A 199 12.91 2.98 -3.59
N GLN A 200 12.70 4.29 -3.41
CA GLN A 200 13.74 5.31 -3.56
C GLN A 200 14.86 5.16 -2.53
N ASP A 201 14.56 4.69 -1.32
CA ASP A 201 15.58 4.34 -0.33
C ASP A 201 16.47 3.19 -0.83
N GLY A 202 15.89 2.18 -1.49
CA GLY A 202 16.63 1.09 -2.11
C GLY A 202 17.54 1.56 -3.25
N GLU A 203 17.03 2.40 -4.14
CA GLU A 203 17.82 3.00 -5.22
C GLU A 203 19.00 3.80 -4.69
N LYS A 204 18.77 4.65 -3.65
CA LYS A 204 19.83 5.43 -2.99
C LYS A 204 20.87 4.53 -2.29
N ALA A 205 20.44 3.45 -1.63
CA ALA A 205 21.35 2.51 -0.97
C ALA A 205 22.27 1.81 -1.99
N GLY A 206 21.76 1.47 -3.16
CA GLY A 206 22.55 0.93 -4.26
C GLY A 206 23.63 1.89 -4.79
N GLN A 207 23.35 3.20 -4.77
CA GLN A 207 24.29 4.24 -5.25
C GLN A 207 25.39 4.57 -4.21
N SER A 208 25.05 4.55 -2.92
CA SER A 208 25.91 5.12 -1.85
C SER A 208 27.04 4.21 -1.40
N ARG A 209 27.03 2.91 -1.74
CA ARG A 209 28.01 1.96 -1.23
C ARG A 209 29.35 1.90 -1.99
N GLY A 210 29.59 2.77 -2.97
CA GLY A 210 30.89 2.87 -3.66
C GLY A 210 31.34 1.59 -4.34
N VAL A 211 30.45 0.63 -4.47
CA VAL A 211 30.66 -0.57 -5.25
C VAL A 211 30.70 -0.09 -6.69
N SER A 212 31.71 -0.49 -7.44
CA SER A 212 31.98 -0.07 -8.81
C SER A 212 30.69 0.09 -9.62
N ALA A 213 30.69 0.91 -10.67
CA ALA A 213 29.54 1.16 -11.57
C ALA A 213 28.79 -0.10 -12.08
N GLN A 214 29.23 -1.29 -11.69
CA GLN A 214 28.68 -2.60 -12.02
C GLN A 214 27.71 -3.20 -10.99
N THR A 215 27.54 -2.59 -9.81
CA THR A 215 26.60 -3.05 -8.79
C THR A 215 25.69 -1.90 -8.39
N GLY A 216 24.38 -2.09 -8.49
CA GLY A 216 23.43 -1.05 -8.09
C GLY A 216 21.99 -1.54 -8.14
N ALA A 217 21.16 -0.99 -7.26
CA ALA A 217 19.72 -1.23 -7.24
C ALA A 217 19.05 -0.45 -8.37
N ARG A 218 18.26 -1.13 -9.19
CA ARG A 218 17.51 -0.57 -10.34
C ARG A 218 16.07 -1.02 -10.28
N ALA A 219 15.13 -0.11 -10.43
CA ALA A 219 13.72 -0.46 -10.48
C ALA A 219 13.03 0.25 -11.65
N SER A 220 12.13 -0.43 -12.35
CA SER A 220 11.29 0.19 -13.38
C SER A 220 9.86 -0.31 -13.28
N ASN A 221 8.94 0.63 -13.32
CA ASN A 221 7.52 0.38 -13.53
C ASN A 221 7.20 0.23 -15.03
N TYR A 222 6.01 -0.27 -15.34
CA TYR A 222 5.54 -0.57 -16.70
C TYR A 222 6.45 -1.53 -17.45
N VAL A 223 7.01 -2.51 -16.73
CA VAL A 223 7.81 -3.60 -17.28
C VAL A 223 7.27 -4.93 -16.77
N SER A 224 6.83 -5.79 -17.67
CA SER A 224 6.26 -7.10 -17.34
C SER A 224 7.14 -8.27 -17.77
N LEU A 225 7.04 -9.36 -17.03
CA LEU A 225 7.56 -10.66 -17.44
C LEU A 225 6.64 -11.26 -18.52
N GLN A 226 7.22 -11.68 -19.65
CA GLN A 226 6.51 -12.39 -20.71
C GLN A 226 6.74 -13.90 -20.63
N SER A 227 7.98 -14.32 -20.49
CA SER A 227 8.36 -15.73 -20.42
C SER A 227 9.77 -15.89 -19.88
N MET A 228 10.12 -17.11 -19.58
CA MET A 228 11.48 -17.54 -19.28
C MET A 228 11.96 -18.48 -20.38
N VAL A 229 13.18 -18.27 -20.87
CA VAL A 229 13.78 -19.09 -21.92
C VAL A 229 15.10 -19.68 -21.43
N PRO A 230 15.49 -20.91 -21.87
CA PRO A 230 16.80 -21.46 -21.58
C PRO A 230 17.87 -20.50 -22.05
N GLY A 231 18.88 -20.23 -21.24
CA GLY A 231 20.01 -19.39 -21.62
C GLY A 231 20.70 -20.02 -22.83
N THR A 232 20.88 -19.24 -23.90
CA THR A 232 21.73 -19.69 -25.04
C THR A 232 23.17 -19.70 -24.56
N ALA A 233 23.82 -20.85 -24.63
CA ALA A 233 25.27 -20.97 -24.39
C ALA A 233 26.03 -20.09 -25.39
N GLY A 234 26.27 -18.83 -25.05
CA GLY A 234 26.89 -17.84 -25.95
C GLY A 234 26.88 -16.41 -25.40
N ALA A 235 26.31 -16.16 -24.22
CA ALA A 235 26.36 -14.84 -23.59
C ALA A 235 27.78 -14.53 -23.08
N ALA A 236 28.19 -13.27 -23.28
CA ALA A 236 29.51 -12.70 -23.07
C ALA A 236 30.32 -13.28 -21.88
N ALA A 237 31.62 -13.42 -22.09
CA ALA A 237 32.58 -13.89 -21.08
C ALA A 237 32.45 -13.12 -19.78
N GLY A 238 31.91 -13.79 -18.74
CA GLY A 238 31.65 -13.23 -17.39
C GLY A 238 30.33 -13.62 -16.75
N SER A 239 29.38 -14.21 -17.49
CA SER A 239 28.12 -14.73 -16.92
C SER A 239 28.33 -16.16 -16.41
N SER A 240 27.88 -16.42 -15.18
CA SER A 240 27.81 -17.79 -14.64
C SER A 240 27.02 -18.69 -15.59
N PRO A 241 27.41 -19.96 -15.80
CA PRO A 241 26.76 -20.88 -16.73
C PRO A 241 25.31 -21.23 -16.41
N SER A 242 24.75 -20.71 -15.32
CA SER A 242 23.44 -21.02 -14.78
C SER A 242 22.41 -19.89 -14.89
N GLY A 243 22.76 -18.74 -15.55
CA GLY A 243 21.84 -17.61 -15.63
C GLY A 243 20.63 -17.92 -16.54
N SER A 244 19.43 -17.89 -15.99
CA SER A 244 18.20 -17.98 -16.79
C SER A 244 17.89 -16.65 -17.43
N THR A 245 17.51 -16.69 -18.71
CA THR A 245 17.05 -15.51 -19.43
C THR A 245 15.55 -15.34 -19.24
N VAL A 246 15.14 -14.18 -18.71
CA VAL A 246 13.75 -13.74 -18.66
C VAL A 246 13.50 -12.75 -19.78
N ARG A 247 12.40 -12.91 -20.47
CA ARG A 247 11.94 -11.97 -21.49
C ARG A 247 11.02 -10.96 -20.86
N LEU A 248 11.42 -9.70 -20.88
CA LEU A 248 10.70 -8.57 -20.32
C LEU A 248 10.09 -7.73 -21.44
N ARG A 249 8.95 -7.10 -21.17
CA ARG A 249 8.25 -6.20 -22.07
C ARG A 249 8.05 -4.84 -21.43
N ASP A 250 8.36 -3.78 -22.14
CA ASP A 250 7.95 -2.42 -21.82
C ASP A 250 6.46 -2.25 -22.20
N GLU A 251 5.61 -2.06 -21.23
CA GLU A 251 4.16 -1.94 -21.42
C GLU A 251 3.75 -0.59 -22.06
N LEU A 252 4.63 0.42 -22.04
CA LEU A 252 4.34 1.72 -22.66
C LEU A 252 4.67 1.75 -24.17
N THR A 253 5.65 0.98 -24.62
CA THR A 253 6.07 0.95 -26.03
C THR A 253 5.76 -0.37 -26.72
N GLY A 254 5.61 -1.45 -25.96
CA GLY A 254 5.48 -2.82 -26.47
C GLY A 254 6.82 -3.51 -26.79
N ASP A 255 7.95 -2.82 -26.62
CA ASP A 255 9.28 -3.37 -26.87
C ASP A 255 9.60 -4.52 -25.93
N VAL A 256 10.25 -5.54 -26.45
CA VAL A 256 10.66 -6.72 -25.70
C VAL A 256 12.18 -6.79 -25.64
N PHE A 257 12.73 -7.13 -24.47
CA PHE A 257 14.15 -7.30 -24.26
C PHE A 257 14.44 -8.46 -23.30
N ASP A 258 15.63 -9.02 -23.41
CA ASP A 258 16.08 -10.13 -22.58
C ASP A 258 16.85 -9.59 -21.36
N PHE A 259 16.64 -10.24 -20.20
CA PHE A 259 17.29 -9.92 -18.94
C PHE A 259 17.72 -11.23 -18.24
N THR A 260 18.83 -11.23 -17.52
CA THR A 260 19.33 -12.41 -16.82
C THR A 260 19.42 -12.16 -15.31
N ALA A 261 19.17 -13.21 -14.50
CA ALA A 261 19.33 -13.15 -13.05
C ALA A 261 19.78 -14.50 -12.48
N ASP A 262 20.54 -14.47 -11.37
CA ASP A 262 20.95 -15.69 -10.66
C ASP A 262 19.80 -16.23 -9.79
N VAL A 263 19.04 -15.34 -9.15
CA VAL A 263 17.85 -15.65 -8.35
C VAL A 263 16.69 -14.76 -8.80
N ILE A 264 15.51 -15.36 -8.93
CA ILE A 264 14.27 -14.64 -9.21
C ILE A 264 13.38 -14.65 -7.98
N VAL A 265 12.83 -13.49 -7.63
CA VAL A 265 11.91 -13.33 -6.51
C VAL A 265 10.55 -12.91 -7.03
N ASN A 266 9.55 -13.76 -6.87
CA ASN A 266 8.19 -13.51 -7.29
C ASN A 266 7.38 -12.93 -6.12
N THR A 267 7.08 -11.62 -6.19
CA THR A 267 6.28 -10.86 -5.21
C THR A 267 5.03 -10.26 -5.84
N THR A 268 4.48 -10.91 -6.86
CA THR A 268 3.33 -10.41 -7.64
C THR A 268 1.98 -10.54 -6.92
N GLY A 269 2.00 -10.87 -5.62
CA GLY A 269 0.79 -10.92 -4.80
C GLY A 269 -0.20 -11.98 -5.26
N ALA A 270 -1.43 -11.59 -5.57
CA ALA A 270 -2.45 -12.53 -6.03
C ALA A 270 -2.12 -13.22 -7.36
N TRP A 271 -1.21 -12.65 -8.17
CA TRP A 271 -0.79 -13.18 -9.48
C TRP A 271 0.47 -14.06 -9.43
N VAL A 272 0.88 -14.53 -8.24
CA VAL A 272 2.07 -15.41 -8.07
C VAL A 272 2.00 -16.63 -8.96
N ASP A 273 0.86 -17.33 -9.02
CA ASP A 273 0.72 -18.55 -9.82
C ASP A 273 0.80 -18.28 -11.33
N LEU A 274 0.19 -17.20 -11.82
CA LEU A 274 0.28 -16.79 -13.22
C LEU A 274 1.72 -16.41 -13.61
N THR A 275 2.43 -15.73 -12.73
CA THR A 275 3.83 -15.36 -12.92
C THR A 275 4.72 -16.61 -12.92
N ASN A 276 4.49 -17.56 -12.01
CA ASN A 276 5.21 -18.84 -12.00
C ASN A 276 4.93 -19.66 -13.27
N GLN A 277 3.69 -19.65 -13.74
CA GLN A 277 3.33 -20.30 -15.01
C GLN A 277 4.11 -19.70 -16.21
N ALA A 278 4.23 -18.37 -16.27
CA ALA A 278 5.02 -17.70 -17.30
C ALA A 278 6.52 -18.04 -17.23
N MET A 279 7.02 -18.43 -16.04
CA MET A 279 8.39 -18.92 -15.84
C MET A 279 8.54 -20.44 -16.05
N GLY A 280 7.46 -21.14 -16.44
CA GLY A 280 7.46 -22.60 -16.60
C GLY A 280 7.49 -23.37 -15.27
N ALA A 281 7.27 -22.71 -14.15
CA ALA A 281 7.21 -23.28 -12.80
C ALA A 281 5.78 -23.24 -12.26
N ALA A 282 4.84 -23.93 -12.92
CA ALA A 282 3.42 -23.88 -12.57
C ALA A 282 3.19 -24.19 -11.09
N SER A 283 2.34 -23.40 -10.44
CA SER A 283 1.98 -23.53 -9.03
C SER A 283 0.48 -23.27 -8.83
N THR A 284 -0.02 -23.65 -7.65
CA THR A 284 -1.40 -23.45 -7.21
C THR A 284 -1.41 -22.96 -5.77
N PHE A 285 -0.62 -21.94 -5.47
CA PHE A 285 -0.41 -21.42 -4.12
C PHE A 285 -1.51 -20.47 -3.67
N MET A 286 -2.10 -19.75 -4.62
CA MET A 286 -3.00 -18.64 -4.34
C MET A 286 -4.46 -19.03 -4.42
N GLY A 287 -5.25 -18.50 -3.47
CA GLY A 287 -6.70 -18.42 -3.55
C GLY A 287 -7.06 -16.95 -3.35
N GLY A 288 -7.80 -16.33 -4.27
CA GLY A 288 -8.08 -14.90 -4.23
C GLY A 288 -9.45 -14.59 -3.64
N THR A 289 -9.54 -13.57 -2.76
CA THR A 289 -10.79 -12.89 -2.45
C THR A 289 -10.64 -11.40 -2.74
N LYS A 290 -11.69 -10.80 -3.29
CA LYS A 290 -11.79 -9.37 -3.54
C LYS A 290 -12.34 -8.67 -2.30
N GLY A 291 -11.75 -7.53 -1.96
CA GLY A 291 -12.28 -6.60 -0.98
C GLY A 291 -12.43 -5.21 -1.58
N SER A 292 -13.59 -4.61 -1.38
CA SER A 292 -13.93 -3.27 -1.87
C SER A 292 -14.04 -2.27 -0.72
N HIS A 293 -13.86 -1.00 -1.06
CA HIS A 293 -13.99 0.13 -0.15
C HIS A 293 -14.67 1.29 -0.88
N ILE A 294 -15.38 2.14 -0.12
CA ILE A 294 -15.91 3.41 -0.58
C ILE A 294 -15.33 4.56 0.24
N VAL A 295 -15.18 5.70 -0.40
CA VAL A 295 -14.75 6.96 0.22
C VAL A 295 -15.87 7.97 0.06
N LEU A 296 -16.26 8.56 1.17
CA LEU A 296 -17.40 9.48 1.26
C LEU A 296 -16.95 10.91 1.53
N ASP A 297 -17.56 11.85 0.83
CA ASP A 297 -17.58 13.26 1.19
C ASP A 297 -18.85 13.55 2.00
N HIS A 298 -18.80 13.31 3.30
CA HIS A 298 -19.96 13.42 4.19
C HIS A 298 -19.56 14.04 5.53
N PRO A 299 -19.62 15.37 5.67
CA PRO A 299 -19.14 16.08 6.87
C PRO A 299 -19.80 15.63 8.17
N GLU A 300 -21.10 15.32 8.15
CA GLU A 300 -21.84 14.88 9.35
C GLU A 300 -21.35 13.49 9.82
N LEU A 301 -21.08 12.55 8.91
CA LEU A 301 -20.52 11.24 9.24
C LEU A 301 -19.07 11.37 9.71
N LEU A 302 -18.30 12.25 9.08
CA LEU A 302 -16.93 12.55 9.48
C LEU A 302 -16.89 13.06 10.94
N ASP A 303 -17.74 14.01 11.29
CA ASP A 303 -17.87 14.53 12.65
C ASP A 303 -18.34 13.44 13.63
N ALA A 304 -19.31 12.62 13.24
CA ALA A 304 -19.84 11.54 14.09
C ALA A 304 -18.77 10.50 14.50
N CYS A 305 -17.74 10.30 13.70
CA CYS A 305 -16.61 9.43 14.04
C CYS A 305 -15.72 10.02 15.14
N GLN A 306 -15.75 11.33 15.40
CA GLN A 306 -14.94 12.02 16.41
C GLN A 306 -13.45 11.65 16.33
N GLY A 307 -12.89 11.61 15.11
CA GLY A 307 -11.50 11.26 14.85
C GLY A 307 -11.13 9.79 15.10
N ARG A 308 -12.11 8.90 15.25
CA ARG A 308 -11.92 7.48 15.60
C ARG A 308 -12.38 6.58 14.46
N GLU A 309 -11.73 5.45 14.31
CA GLU A 309 -12.27 4.34 13.55
C GLU A 309 -13.37 3.65 14.35
N ILE A 310 -14.51 3.40 13.73
CA ILE A 310 -15.57 2.55 14.25
C ILE A 310 -15.41 1.18 13.58
N PHE A 311 -15.03 0.19 14.37
CA PHE A 311 -14.73 -1.16 13.94
C PHE A 311 -15.74 -2.12 14.53
N PHE A 312 -16.53 -2.79 13.71
CA PHE A 312 -17.59 -3.65 14.20
C PHE A 312 -17.75 -4.92 13.37
N GLU A 313 -18.34 -5.93 13.97
CA GLU A 313 -18.70 -7.17 13.31
C GLU A 313 -20.19 -7.10 12.95
N HIS A 314 -20.49 -7.22 11.66
CA HIS A 314 -21.86 -7.32 11.20
C HIS A 314 -22.47 -8.69 11.49
N THR A 315 -23.80 -8.82 11.41
CA THR A 315 -24.55 -10.06 11.70
C THR A 315 -24.14 -11.25 10.81
N ASP A 316 -23.56 -11.00 9.64
CA ASP A 316 -23.00 -11.99 8.73
C ASP A 316 -21.57 -12.44 9.09
N GLY A 317 -20.99 -11.87 10.16
CA GLY A 317 -19.65 -12.18 10.67
C GLY A 317 -18.51 -11.46 9.95
N ARG A 318 -18.81 -10.57 9.01
CA ARG A 318 -17.80 -9.71 8.37
C ARG A 318 -17.44 -8.55 9.28
N ILE A 319 -16.18 -8.14 9.20
CA ILE A 319 -15.71 -6.94 9.86
C ILE A 319 -15.81 -5.77 8.91
N VAL A 320 -16.36 -4.70 9.45
CA VAL A 320 -16.52 -3.43 8.77
C VAL A 320 -15.83 -2.35 9.58
N LEU A 321 -15.24 -1.42 8.87
CA LEU A 321 -14.60 -0.24 9.42
C LEU A 321 -15.21 1.01 8.78
N ILE A 322 -15.42 2.02 9.60
CA ILE A 322 -15.82 3.37 9.20
C ILE A 322 -14.86 4.31 9.90
N TYR A 323 -14.00 5.02 9.19
CA TYR A 323 -13.08 5.91 9.86
C TYR A 323 -12.67 7.14 9.03
N PRO A 324 -12.36 8.24 9.71
CA PRO A 324 -11.92 9.47 9.06
C PRO A 324 -10.52 9.32 8.45
N MET A 325 -10.39 9.69 7.18
CA MET A 325 -9.14 9.75 6.44
C MET A 325 -8.95 11.17 5.89
N GLY A 326 -8.29 12.02 6.68
CA GLY A 326 -8.23 13.45 6.39
C GLY A 326 -9.61 14.10 6.47
N ASP A 327 -10.07 14.64 5.35
CA ASP A 327 -11.38 15.29 5.20
C ASP A 327 -12.47 14.36 4.60
N ARG A 328 -12.20 13.07 4.52
CA ARG A 328 -13.10 12.03 3.98
C ARG A 328 -13.37 10.93 4.97
N VAL A 329 -14.40 10.14 4.71
CA VAL A 329 -14.69 8.92 5.49
C VAL A 329 -14.45 7.71 4.61
N LEU A 330 -13.56 6.82 5.05
CA LEU A 330 -13.32 5.53 4.43
C LEU A 330 -14.21 4.47 5.05
N VAL A 331 -14.91 3.69 4.20
CA VAL A 331 -15.75 2.55 4.63
C VAL A 331 -15.32 1.29 3.89
N GLY A 332 -15.15 0.21 4.62
CA GLY A 332 -14.74 -1.10 4.10
C GLY A 332 -14.86 -2.19 5.15
N THR A 333 -14.76 -3.44 4.85
CA THR A 333 -14.43 -4.00 3.53
C THR A 333 -15.36 -5.17 3.25
N THR A 334 -15.55 -5.47 1.97
CA THR A 334 -16.19 -6.71 1.54
C THR A 334 -15.18 -7.86 1.50
N ASP A 335 -15.65 -9.08 1.35
CA ASP A 335 -14.83 -10.29 1.18
C ASP A 335 -15.61 -11.27 0.29
N VAL A 336 -15.38 -11.18 -1.02
CA VAL A 336 -16.06 -11.98 -2.03
C VAL A 336 -15.05 -12.74 -2.86
N ASP A 337 -15.39 -13.91 -3.35
CA ASP A 337 -14.52 -14.68 -4.23
C ASP A 337 -14.19 -13.87 -5.49
N ALA A 338 -12.95 -13.96 -5.93
CA ALA A 338 -12.44 -13.22 -7.08
C ALA A 338 -11.98 -14.16 -8.18
N ASP A 339 -12.43 -13.92 -9.41
CA ASP A 339 -11.79 -14.46 -10.59
C ASP A 339 -10.56 -13.60 -10.93
N MET A 340 -9.42 -14.26 -11.06
CA MET A 340 -8.15 -13.58 -11.38
C MET A 340 -8.07 -13.07 -12.82
N GLY A 341 -9.00 -13.51 -13.69
CA GLY A 341 -9.16 -13.05 -15.07
C GLY A 341 -10.04 -11.80 -15.21
N GLU A 342 -10.75 -11.41 -14.13
CA GLU A 342 -11.64 -10.26 -14.12
C GLU A 342 -11.04 -9.06 -13.38
N ASP A 343 -11.48 -7.87 -13.79
CA ASP A 343 -11.09 -6.63 -13.09
C ASP A 343 -11.73 -6.53 -11.71
N ALA A 344 -10.93 -6.19 -10.71
CA ALA A 344 -11.42 -5.96 -9.37
C ALA A 344 -12.08 -4.57 -9.28
N VAL A 345 -13.40 -4.52 -9.35
CA VAL A 345 -14.19 -3.29 -9.23
C VAL A 345 -15.20 -3.39 -8.09
N CYS A 346 -15.55 -2.25 -7.47
CA CYS A 346 -16.61 -2.16 -6.48
C CYS A 346 -17.97 -2.22 -7.19
N THR A 347 -18.78 -3.24 -6.89
CA THR A 347 -20.10 -3.46 -7.51
C THR A 347 -21.19 -2.64 -6.82
N ASP A 348 -22.36 -2.47 -7.47
CA ASP A 348 -23.51 -1.79 -6.86
C ASP A 348 -24.00 -2.53 -5.60
N GLY A 349 -24.01 -3.86 -5.61
CA GLY A 349 -24.38 -4.65 -4.45
C GLY A 349 -23.41 -4.49 -3.26
N GLU A 350 -22.12 -4.22 -3.52
CA GLU A 350 -21.17 -3.88 -2.45
C GLU A 350 -21.40 -2.47 -1.92
N ILE A 351 -21.81 -1.53 -2.76
CA ILE A 351 -22.20 -0.17 -2.33
C ILE A 351 -23.43 -0.24 -1.43
N ASP A 352 -24.49 -0.91 -1.87
CA ASP A 352 -25.72 -1.08 -1.08
C ASP A 352 -25.41 -1.69 0.31
N TYR A 353 -24.54 -2.70 0.33
CA TYR A 353 -24.07 -3.32 1.57
C TYR A 353 -23.36 -2.30 2.49
N PHE A 354 -22.49 -1.44 1.97
CA PHE A 354 -21.82 -0.41 2.79
C PHE A 354 -22.79 0.62 3.33
N LEU A 355 -23.77 1.06 2.54
CA LEU A 355 -24.78 2.02 2.97
C LEU A 355 -25.66 1.44 4.08
N GLU A 356 -26.06 0.16 3.98
CA GLU A 356 -26.79 -0.55 5.04
C GLU A 356 -25.96 -0.61 6.33
N LEU A 357 -24.67 -0.93 6.22
CA LEU A 357 -23.76 -1.01 7.36
C LEU A 357 -23.59 0.32 8.09
N ILE A 358 -23.47 1.42 7.36
CA ILE A 358 -23.39 2.76 7.96
C ILE A 358 -24.68 3.05 8.72
N GLY A 359 -25.85 2.77 8.13
CA GLY A 359 -27.14 2.93 8.77
C GLY A 359 -27.33 2.06 10.02
N HIS A 360 -26.70 0.88 10.08
CA HIS A 360 -26.70 0.04 11.29
C HIS A 360 -25.91 0.68 12.44
N VAL A 361 -24.83 1.38 12.18
CA VAL A 361 -23.97 2.00 13.21
C VAL A 361 -24.42 3.41 13.55
N PHE A 362 -24.84 4.18 12.55
CA PHE A 362 -25.25 5.58 12.63
C PHE A 362 -26.66 5.77 12.06
N PRO A 363 -27.71 5.27 12.73
CA PRO A 363 -29.08 5.21 12.17
C PRO A 363 -29.69 6.58 11.84
N ASP A 364 -29.20 7.64 12.49
CA ASP A 364 -29.70 9.01 12.31
C ASP A 364 -28.90 9.82 11.26
N ILE A 365 -27.96 9.17 10.55
CA ILE A 365 -27.13 9.83 9.52
C ILE A 365 -27.44 9.18 8.15
N PRO A 366 -28.27 9.83 7.33
CA PRO A 366 -28.58 9.32 5.99
C PRO A 366 -27.39 9.51 5.04
N VAL A 367 -26.85 8.42 4.55
CA VAL A 367 -25.78 8.41 3.54
C VAL A 367 -26.33 7.87 2.23
N LYS A 368 -25.99 8.51 1.12
CA LYS A 368 -26.50 8.21 -0.21
C LYS A 368 -25.37 7.83 -1.17
N PRO A 369 -25.67 7.16 -2.30
CA PRO A 369 -24.65 6.86 -3.32
C PRO A 369 -23.94 8.11 -3.88
N GLU A 370 -24.61 9.27 -3.91
CA GLU A 370 -24.06 10.53 -4.39
C GLU A 370 -22.97 11.11 -3.47
N ASP A 371 -22.92 10.67 -2.21
CA ASP A 371 -21.87 11.07 -1.25
C ASP A 371 -20.55 10.32 -1.52
N ILE A 372 -20.56 9.28 -2.38
CA ILE A 372 -19.38 8.50 -2.73
C ILE A 372 -18.55 9.26 -3.75
N VAL A 373 -17.34 9.62 -3.37
CA VAL A 373 -16.40 10.35 -4.24
C VAL A 373 -15.32 9.46 -4.85
N TYR A 374 -15.11 8.27 -4.29
CA TYR A 374 -14.12 7.32 -4.78
C TYR A 374 -14.44 5.90 -4.30
N THR A 375 -14.18 4.92 -5.14
CA THR A 375 -14.22 3.51 -4.76
C THR A 375 -12.91 2.84 -5.15
N PHE A 376 -12.55 1.78 -4.44
CA PHE A 376 -11.43 0.94 -4.85
C PHE A 376 -11.61 -0.50 -4.40
N SER A 377 -11.05 -1.40 -5.17
CA SER A 377 -11.10 -2.84 -4.93
C SER A 377 -9.75 -3.47 -5.19
N GLY A 378 -9.46 -4.55 -4.48
CA GLY A 378 -8.24 -5.30 -4.70
C GLY A 378 -8.38 -6.77 -4.34
N VAL A 379 -7.63 -7.62 -5.03
CA VAL A 379 -7.58 -9.05 -4.74
C VAL A 379 -6.53 -9.31 -3.69
N ARG A 380 -6.95 -9.91 -2.57
CA ARG A 380 -6.05 -10.24 -1.46
C ARG A 380 -5.16 -11.42 -1.83
N PRO A 381 -3.86 -11.33 -1.59
CA PRO A 381 -2.92 -12.43 -1.82
C PRO A 381 -3.03 -13.49 -0.71
N LEU A 382 -4.15 -14.19 -0.65
CA LEU A 382 -4.37 -15.23 0.34
C LEU A 382 -3.84 -16.58 -0.16
N PRO A 383 -3.19 -17.38 0.70
CA PRO A 383 -2.87 -18.76 0.37
C PRO A 383 -4.13 -19.56 0.04
N ARG A 384 -4.03 -20.48 -0.92
CA ARG A 384 -5.12 -21.40 -1.24
C ARG A 384 -5.47 -22.25 -0.03
N HIS A 385 -6.75 -22.46 0.21
CA HIS A 385 -7.28 -23.23 1.33
C HIS A 385 -8.61 -23.89 0.95
N ASP A 386 -8.93 -24.97 1.68
CA ASP A 386 -10.20 -25.69 1.53
C ASP A 386 -11.29 -25.15 2.48
N ALA A 387 -11.02 -24.05 3.20
CA ALA A 387 -11.97 -23.44 4.13
C ALA A 387 -13.13 -22.78 3.39
N THR A 388 -14.34 -23.02 3.86
CA THR A 388 -15.58 -22.51 3.24
C THR A 388 -15.87 -21.04 3.53
N GLN A 389 -15.06 -20.39 4.41
CA GLN A 389 -15.24 -18.97 4.77
C GLN A 389 -13.89 -18.23 4.74
N PRO A 390 -13.80 -17.15 3.95
CA PRO A 390 -12.56 -16.37 3.78
C PRO A 390 -11.96 -15.80 5.08
N GLY A 391 -12.80 -15.48 6.07
CA GLY A 391 -12.38 -14.91 7.35
C GLY A 391 -11.53 -15.83 8.24
N PHE A 392 -11.47 -17.15 7.95
CA PHE A 392 -10.68 -18.14 8.71
C PHE A 392 -9.37 -18.54 8.02
N VAL A 393 -9.07 -17.96 6.87
CA VAL A 393 -7.82 -18.21 6.17
C VAL A 393 -6.68 -17.58 6.94
N SER A 394 -5.62 -18.37 7.20
CA SER A 394 -4.41 -17.83 7.80
C SER A 394 -3.86 -16.68 6.96
N ARG A 395 -3.52 -15.59 7.62
CA ARG A 395 -2.88 -14.42 7.02
C ARG A 395 -1.35 -14.48 7.14
N ASP A 396 -0.83 -15.61 7.62
CA ASP A 396 0.62 -15.84 7.67
C ASP A 396 1.17 -16.03 6.25
N TYR A 397 2.40 -15.63 6.04
CA TYR A 397 3.06 -15.77 4.75
C TYR A 397 4.00 -16.98 4.75
N ARG A 398 4.29 -17.47 3.57
CA ARG A 398 5.32 -18.47 3.33
C ARG A 398 6.12 -18.12 2.09
N ILE A 399 7.35 -18.59 2.04
CA ILE A 399 8.26 -18.40 0.92
C ILE A 399 8.50 -19.78 0.31
N GLU A 400 8.02 -19.98 -0.89
CA GLU A 400 8.12 -21.23 -1.63
C GLU A 400 9.33 -21.16 -2.57
N ARG A 401 10.20 -22.17 -2.50
CA ARG A 401 11.36 -22.31 -3.37
C ARG A 401 11.06 -23.33 -4.46
N GLN A 402 11.29 -22.95 -5.71
CA GLN A 402 11.14 -23.80 -6.87
C GLN A 402 12.36 -23.62 -7.79
N ASP A 403 12.68 -24.64 -8.58
CA ASP A 403 13.60 -24.49 -9.71
C ASP A 403 12.76 -24.29 -10.98
N SER A 404 13.08 -23.28 -11.77
CA SER A 404 12.43 -23.04 -13.05
C SER A 404 12.80 -24.11 -14.08
N VAL A 405 12.11 -24.10 -15.22
CA VAL A 405 12.45 -25.00 -16.37
C VAL A 405 13.89 -24.81 -16.87
N THR A 406 14.53 -23.71 -16.55
CA THR A 406 15.89 -23.39 -16.94
C THR A 406 16.90 -23.64 -15.82
N GLY A 407 16.45 -24.10 -14.65
CA GLY A 407 17.28 -24.37 -13.47
C GLY A 407 17.59 -23.14 -12.61
N ALA A 408 16.99 -21.96 -12.89
CA ALA A 408 17.11 -20.81 -11.99
C ALA A 408 16.27 -21.01 -10.74
N VAL A 409 16.79 -20.52 -9.62
CA VAL A 409 16.06 -20.50 -8.36
C VAL A 409 14.98 -19.44 -8.40
N VAL A 410 13.74 -19.83 -8.13
CA VAL A 410 12.58 -18.94 -7.98
C VAL A 410 12.09 -19.00 -6.54
N LEU A 411 12.07 -17.85 -5.86
CA LEU A 411 11.48 -17.69 -4.53
C LEU A 411 10.15 -16.96 -4.66
N SER A 412 9.05 -17.67 -4.41
CA SER A 412 7.70 -17.12 -4.52
C SER A 412 7.15 -16.76 -3.15
N LEU A 413 6.72 -15.52 -2.98
CA LEU A 413 6.06 -15.05 -1.77
C LEU A 413 4.56 -15.35 -1.85
N VAL A 414 4.07 -16.18 -0.94
CA VAL A 414 2.66 -16.56 -0.82
C VAL A 414 2.07 -15.91 0.43
N GLY A 415 1.08 -15.02 0.27
CA GLY A 415 0.52 -14.26 1.38
C GLY A 415 1.26 -12.96 1.68
N GLY A 416 1.18 -12.52 2.93
CA GLY A 416 1.78 -11.28 3.41
C GLY A 416 0.76 -10.19 3.71
N LYS A 417 1.15 -9.24 4.55
CA LYS A 417 0.33 -8.09 4.97
C LYS A 417 1.15 -6.81 5.04
N TRP A 418 0.44 -5.69 4.91
CA TRP A 418 1.03 -4.36 5.08
C TRP A 418 1.80 -4.21 6.39
N THR A 419 1.19 -4.58 7.51
CA THR A 419 1.78 -4.39 8.84
C THR A 419 3.16 -5.01 8.97
N THR A 420 3.38 -6.18 8.38
CA THR A 420 4.61 -6.97 8.57
C THR A 420 5.57 -6.92 7.39
N PHE A 421 5.31 -6.07 6.38
CA PHE A 421 6.09 -6.04 5.13
C PHE A 421 7.60 -5.90 5.36
N ARG A 422 8.02 -5.11 6.35
CA ARG A 422 9.43 -4.89 6.65
C ARG A 422 10.12 -6.18 7.17
N ALA A 423 9.50 -6.84 8.16
CA ALA A 423 10.02 -8.10 8.71
C ALA A 423 9.96 -9.22 7.67
N LEU A 424 8.90 -9.26 6.87
CA LEU A 424 8.78 -10.20 5.74
C LEU A 424 9.90 -9.96 4.72
N ALA A 425 10.18 -8.71 4.38
CA ALA A 425 11.28 -8.35 3.46
C ALA A 425 12.63 -8.82 4.00
N GLU A 426 12.92 -8.63 5.30
CA GLU A 426 14.13 -9.18 5.93
C GLU A 426 14.19 -10.71 5.79
N HIS A 427 13.09 -11.42 6.08
CA HIS A 427 13.05 -12.87 5.97
C HIS A 427 13.23 -13.36 4.53
N LEU A 428 12.58 -12.71 3.55
CA LEU A 428 12.74 -13.04 2.13
C LEU A 428 14.17 -12.75 1.66
N THR A 429 14.74 -11.62 2.07
CA THR A 429 16.14 -11.28 1.79
C THR A 429 17.09 -12.32 2.39
N ASP A 430 16.87 -12.80 3.62
CA ASP A 430 17.72 -13.84 4.22
C ASP A 430 17.71 -15.14 3.40
N LYS A 431 16.55 -15.51 2.83
CA LYS A 431 16.46 -16.63 1.89
C LYS A 431 17.26 -16.40 0.62
N VAL A 432 17.15 -15.20 0.05
CA VAL A 432 17.95 -14.83 -1.15
C VAL A 432 19.44 -14.85 -0.85
N LEU A 433 19.87 -14.27 0.28
CA LEU A 433 21.27 -14.25 0.69
C LEU A 433 21.83 -15.67 0.88
N ALA A 434 21.04 -16.59 1.43
CA ALA A 434 21.41 -17.99 1.54
C ALA A 434 21.63 -18.66 0.16
N GLU A 435 20.75 -18.41 -0.82
CA GLU A 435 20.95 -18.88 -2.22
C GLU A 435 22.21 -18.29 -2.87
N LEU A 436 22.56 -17.04 -2.50
CA LEU A 436 23.77 -16.37 -3.01
C LEU A 436 25.04 -16.72 -2.21
N GLY A 437 24.93 -17.50 -1.13
CA GLY A 437 26.07 -17.84 -0.26
C GLY A 437 26.66 -16.65 0.49
N THR A 438 25.82 -15.66 0.84
CA THR A 438 26.21 -14.43 1.54
C THR A 438 25.41 -14.24 2.84
N GLU A 439 25.90 -13.41 3.74
CA GLU A 439 25.28 -13.16 5.02
C GLU A 439 24.74 -11.72 5.14
N ARG A 440 23.73 -11.53 6.00
CA ARG A 440 23.18 -10.23 6.33
C ARG A 440 24.18 -9.34 7.06
N THR A 441 24.31 -8.09 6.64
CA THR A 441 25.18 -7.08 7.26
C THR A 441 24.41 -5.93 7.92
N VAL A 442 23.17 -5.68 7.50
CA VAL A 442 22.35 -4.55 7.96
C VAL A 442 20.93 -5.01 8.28
N SER A 443 20.36 -4.59 9.40
CA SER A 443 18.93 -4.74 9.71
C SER A 443 18.17 -3.46 9.40
N THR A 444 16.96 -3.58 8.84
CA THR A 444 16.07 -2.46 8.55
C THR A 444 15.17 -2.08 9.72
N ALA A 445 15.23 -2.78 10.85
CA ALA A 445 14.31 -2.65 11.98
C ALA A 445 14.18 -1.23 12.57
N SER A 446 15.24 -0.44 12.49
CA SER A 446 15.29 0.95 13.00
C SER A 446 15.61 1.99 11.93
N LEU A 447 15.76 1.57 10.67
CA LEU A 447 16.07 2.50 9.58
C LEU A 447 14.82 3.27 9.16
N ALA A 448 14.87 4.58 9.27
CA ALA A 448 13.80 5.45 8.80
C ALA A 448 13.50 5.21 7.32
N ILE A 449 12.24 5.36 6.94
CA ILE A 449 11.76 5.26 5.56
C ILE A 449 11.56 6.67 5.03
N GLY A 450 12.23 6.98 3.93
CA GLY A 450 12.05 8.24 3.21
C GLY A 450 12.17 9.47 4.08
N GLY A 451 11.16 10.31 4.00
CA GLY A 451 11.02 11.53 4.80
C GLY A 451 10.73 11.31 6.29
N GLY A 452 10.73 10.06 6.78
CA GLY A 452 10.66 9.75 8.21
C GLY A 452 11.97 10.03 8.95
N ALA A 453 13.10 10.12 8.23
CA ALA A 453 14.39 10.46 8.82
C ALA A 453 14.36 11.89 9.37
N GLY A 454 14.53 12.05 10.69
CA GLY A 454 14.51 13.37 11.36
C GLY A 454 13.13 14.06 11.33
N PHE A 455 12.04 13.31 11.10
CA PHE A 455 10.70 13.88 11.15
C PHE A 455 10.36 14.37 12.56
N PRO A 456 9.75 15.58 12.70
CA PRO A 456 9.44 16.15 14.00
C PRO A 456 8.56 15.23 14.86
N ALA A 457 8.91 15.07 16.13
CA ALA A 457 8.25 14.14 17.03
C ALA A 457 6.89 14.64 17.56
N ASP A 458 6.66 15.94 17.55
CA ASP A 458 5.46 16.58 18.08
C ASP A 458 5.02 17.79 17.24
N GLN A 459 3.85 18.32 17.58
CA GLN A 459 3.26 19.46 16.88
C GLN A 459 4.13 20.73 16.95
N ALA A 460 4.83 20.95 18.06
CA ALA A 460 5.73 22.10 18.20
C ALA A 460 6.92 22.00 17.23
N GLY A 461 7.48 20.81 17.10
CA GLY A 461 8.53 20.50 16.13
C GLY A 461 8.04 20.65 14.69
N ILE A 462 6.81 20.21 14.37
CA ILE A 462 6.18 20.38 13.04
C ILE A 462 6.06 21.88 12.73
N GLN A 463 5.53 22.68 13.65
CA GLN A 463 5.39 24.13 13.45
C GLN A 463 6.75 24.83 13.31
N LYS A 464 7.76 24.40 14.06
CA LYS A 464 9.13 24.90 13.92
C LYS A 464 9.71 24.58 12.55
N TRP A 465 9.49 23.34 12.06
CA TRP A 465 9.95 22.91 10.74
C TRP A 465 9.26 23.73 9.64
N ILE A 466 7.93 23.88 9.69
CA ILE A 466 7.14 24.69 8.75
C ILE A 466 7.69 26.11 8.72
N LYS A 467 7.83 26.77 9.88
CA LYS A 467 8.33 28.13 9.98
C LYS A 467 9.73 28.31 9.38
N ALA A 468 10.59 27.31 9.49
CA ALA A 468 11.94 27.35 8.92
C ALA A 468 11.97 27.22 7.38
N HIS A 469 10.86 26.79 6.76
CA HIS A 469 10.78 26.54 5.31
C HIS A 469 9.74 27.43 4.59
N VAL A 470 9.11 28.38 5.27
CA VAL A 470 8.29 29.44 4.66
C VAL A 470 9.17 30.43 3.88
N SER A 471 8.67 30.93 2.76
CA SER A 471 9.31 31.98 1.96
C SER A 471 8.28 33.02 1.48
N GLU A 472 8.68 34.05 0.77
CA GLU A 472 7.78 35.05 0.18
C GLU A 472 6.80 34.41 -0.85
N THR A 473 7.21 33.33 -1.50
CA THR A 473 6.43 32.62 -2.53
C THR A 473 5.71 31.38 -2.00
N ARG A 474 5.96 30.96 -0.76
CA ARG A 474 5.42 29.74 -0.16
C ARG A 474 5.01 29.99 1.29
N ASP A 475 3.72 30.03 1.55
CA ASP A 475 3.15 30.22 2.88
C ASP A 475 3.23 28.96 3.76
N ALA A 476 2.79 29.06 5.00
CA ALA A 476 2.79 27.98 5.97
C ALA A 476 1.91 26.81 5.54
N ALA A 477 0.73 27.10 4.96
CA ALA A 477 -0.22 26.06 4.52
C ALA A 477 0.38 25.21 3.39
N ARG A 478 0.99 25.85 2.40
CA ARG A 478 1.69 25.14 1.32
C ARG A 478 2.88 24.32 1.84
N THR A 479 3.64 24.87 2.79
CA THR A 479 4.78 24.19 3.41
C THR A 479 4.32 22.95 4.19
N GLU A 480 3.17 23.02 4.87
CA GLU A 480 2.57 21.89 5.58
C GLU A 480 2.10 20.78 4.61
N VAL A 481 1.50 21.14 3.47
CA VAL A 481 1.15 20.18 2.41
C VAL A 481 2.38 19.41 1.93
N LEU A 482 3.50 20.11 1.68
CA LEU A 482 4.75 19.47 1.26
C LEU A 482 5.32 18.56 2.36
N LEU A 483 5.34 19.01 3.61
CA LEU A 483 5.80 18.18 4.74
C LEU A 483 4.94 16.94 4.91
N THR A 484 3.63 17.05 4.75
CA THR A 484 2.69 15.92 4.84
C THR A 484 2.90 14.92 3.71
N ARG A 485 3.17 15.41 2.48
CA ARG A 485 3.35 14.56 1.28
C ARG A 485 4.71 13.88 1.22
N TYR A 486 5.78 14.54 1.66
CA TYR A 486 7.16 14.08 1.46
C TYR A 486 7.93 13.83 2.78
N GLY A 487 7.33 14.11 3.93
CA GLY A 487 8.07 14.14 5.19
C GLY A 487 9.23 15.15 5.14
N THR A 488 10.35 14.86 5.76
CA THR A 488 11.55 15.73 5.71
C THR A 488 12.21 15.84 4.34
N ARG A 489 11.90 14.89 3.41
CA ARG A 489 12.28 15.03 1.98
C ARG A 489 11.66 16.25 1.32
N ALA A 490 10.60 16.84 1.91
CA ALA A 490 10.06 18.11 1.47
C ALA A 490 11.14 19.21 1.36
N GLY A 491 12.21 19.15 2.14
CA GLY A 491 13.36 20.06 2.01
C GLY A 491 14.07 19.96 0.64
N ASP A 492 14.15 18.76 0.05
CA ASP A 492 14.72 18.56 -1.29
C ASP A 492 13.76 19.09 -2.37
N VAL A 493 12.46 18.80 -2.21
CA VAL A 493 11.42 19.31 -3.09
C VAL A 493 11.41 20.85 -3.06
N ILE A 494 11.42 21.45 -1.88
CA ILE A 494 11.45 22.89 -1.69
C ILE A 494 12.66 23.53 -2.39
N ARG A 495 13.85 22.95 -2.27
CA ARG A 495 15.03 23.43 -3.02
C ARG A 495 14.83 23.39 -4.54
N TYR A 496 14.15 22.36 -5.04
CA TYR A 496 13.80 22.27 -6.45
C TYR A 496 12.80 23.36 -6.85
N LEU A 497 11.75 23.57 -6.04
CA LEU A 497 10.75 24.63 -6.29
C LEU A 497 11.39 26.02 -6.30
N ASP A 498 12.27 26.30 -5.35
CA ASP A 498 12.98 27.60 -5.22
C ASP A 498 14.03 27.82 -6.34
N GLY A 499 14.37 26.80 -7.10
CA GLY A 499 15.32 26.88 -8.23
C GLY A 499 14.79 27.58 -9.48
N GLY A 500 13.55 28.07 -9.49
CA GLY A 500 12.93 28.80 -10.61
C GLY A 500 11.55 29.34 -10.26
N PRO A 501 10.92 30.11 -11.17
CA PRO A 501 9.57 30.60 -10.95
C PRO A 501 8.59 29.44 -10.83
N ASP A 502 7.82 29.41 -9.76
CA ASP A 502 6.78 28.42 -9.52
C ASP A 502 5.41 29.10 -9.43
N ARG A 503 4.35 28.41 -9.86
CA ARG A 503 2.98 28.83 -9.69
C ARG A 503 2.09 27.66 -9.29
N MET A 504 1.12 27.93 -8.44
CA MET A 504 0.06 26.95 -8.16
C MET A 504 -0.75 26.67 -9.42
N LEU A 505 -1.29 25.46 -9.54
CA LEU A 505 -2.28 25.18 -10.57
C LEU A 505 -3.53 26.05 -10.35
N SER A 506 -4.19 26.43 -11.46
CA SER A 506 -5.45 27.19 -11.39
C SER A 506 -6.63 26.32 -10.92
N SER A 507 -6.59 25.04 -11.25
CA SER A 507 -7.61 24.05 -10.93
C SER A 507 -7.52 23.48 -9.52
N THR A 508 -6.39 23.65 -8.82
CA THR A 508 -6.22 23.19 -7.44
C THR A 508 -5.15 23.97 -6.68
N ARG A 509 -5.35 24.11 -5.37
CA ARG A 509 -4.32 24.64 -4.45
C ARG A 509 -3.40 23.56 -3.86
N GLU A 510 -3.56 22.31 -4.28
CA GLU A 510 -2.81 21.17 -3.76
C GLU A 510 -1.46 20.98 -4.45
N LEU A 511 -1.30 21.48 -5.68
CA LEU A 511 -0.14 21.27 -6.54
C LEU A 511 0.34 22.56 -7.19
N SER A 512 1.64 22.62 -7.44
CA SER A 512 2.26 23.64 -8.28
C SER A 512 2.88 23.03 -9.53
N VAL A 513 3.16 23.86 -10.52
CA VAL A 513 3.78 23.45 -11.80
C VAL A 513 5.11 22.76 -11.54
N ARG A 514 5.99 23.38 -10.76
CA ARG A 514 7.32 22.81 -10.48
C ARG A 514 7.26 21.55 -9.62
N GLU A 515 6.23 21.38 -8.78
CA GLU A 515 6.07 20.13 -8.05
C GLU A 515 5.73 18.97 -9.00
N LEU A 516 4.88 19.21 -10.02
CA LEU A 516 4.61 18.21 -11.06
C LEU A 516 5.85 17.90 -11.90
N GLU A 517 6.66 18.91 -12.24
CA GLU A 517 7.93 18.73 -12.92
C GLU A 517 8.91 17.89 -12.06
N TYR A 518 8.95 18.13 -10.75
CA TYR A 518 9.72 17.33 -9.80
C TYR A 518 9.28 15.86 -9.80
N MET A 519 7.97 15.62 -9.71
CA MET A 519 7.40 14.27 -9.77
C MET A 519 7.76 13.57 -11.09
N ALA A 520 7.62 14.27 -12.22
CA ALA A 520 7.97 13.73 -13.54
C ALA A 520 9.46 13.32 -13.66
N GLY A 521 10.35 14.09 -13.03
CA GLY A 521 11.78 13.84 -13.07
C GLY A 521 12.30 12.81 -12.04
N HIS A 522 11.55 12.52 -10.97
CA HIS A 522 12.05 11.76 -9.82
C HIS A 522 11.18 10.59 -9.36
N GLU A 523 9.96 10.47 -9.88
CA GLU A 523 8.98 9.51 -9.35
C GLU A 523 8.43 8.53 -10.40
N GLN A 524 9.13 8.37 -11.52
CA GLN A 524 8.85 7.38 -12.57
C GLN A 524 7.37 7.38 -13.01
N ILE A 525 6.86 8.53 -13.46
CA ILE A 525 5.50 8.66 -13.99
C ILE A 525 5.43 8.07 -15.38
N GLY A 526 4.57 7.07 -15.60
CA GLY A 526 4.27 6.48 -16.92
C GLY A 526 3.01 7.03 -17.54
N HIS A 527 1.98 7.25 -16.72
CA HIS A 527 0.67 7.76 -17.14
C HIS A 527 0.20 8.94 -16.29
N LEU A 528 -0.68 9.77 -16.85
CA LEU A 528 -1.32 10.89 -16.13
C LEU A 528 -2.00 10.43 -14.83
N VAL A 529 -2.64 9.27 -14.85
CA VAL A 529 -3.37 8.70 -13.71
C VAL A 529 -2.46 8.37 -12.52
N ASP A 530 -1.16 8.15 -12.73
CA ASP A 530 -0.20 7.87 -11.66
C ASP A 530 -0.10 9.04 -10.68
N VAL A 531 -0.15 10.27 -11.21
CA VAL A 531 -0.13 11.48 -10.38
C VAL A 531 -1.41 11.60 -9.56
N LEU A 532 -2.56 11.33 -10.19
CA LEU A 532 -3.87 11.57 -9.59
C LEU A 532 -4.22 10.57 -8.49
N ILE A 533 -3.77 9.32 -8.63
CA ILE A 533 -4.08 8.23 -7.69
C ILE A 533 -2.91 7.95 -6.73
N ARG A 534 -1.64 7.89 -7.22
CA ARG A 534 -0.53 7.32 -6.48
C ARG A 534 0.57 8.29 -6.04
N ARG A 535 0.72 9.44 -6.72
CA ARG A 535 1.66 10.49 -6.25
C ARG A 535 0.97 11.54 -5.40
N THR A 536 -0.37 11.61 -5.53
CA THR A 536 -1.23 12.50 -4.73
C THR A 536 -2.46 11.74 -4.24
N SER A 537 -3.25 12.36 -3.36
CA SER A 537 -4.55 11.85 -2.91
C SER A 537 -5.74 12.51 -3.62
N LEU A 538 -5.51 13.14 -4.79
CA LEU A 538 -6.54 13.93 -5.48
C LEU A 538 -7.75 13.08 -5.87
N ALA A 539 -7.52 11.90 -6.47
CA ALA A 539 -8.60 10.99 -6.85
C ALA A 539 -9.32 10.44 -5.61
N PHE A 540 -8.58 9.97 -4.62
CA PHE A 540 -9.14 9.44 -3.37
C PHE A 540 -10.06 10.46 -2.67
N ARG A 541 -9.71 11.74 -2.73
CA ARG A 541 -10.50 12.83 -2.12
C ARG A 541 -11.62 13.37 -3.01
N GLY A 542 -11.81 12.82 -4.22
CA GLY A 542 -12.83 13.29 -5.16
C GLY A 542 -12.56 14.69 -5.73
N LEU A 543 -11.29 15.08 -5.83
CA LEU A 543 -10.89 16.42 -6.27
C LEU A 543 -10.54 16.48 -7.76
N VAL A 544 -10.70 15.39 -8.51
CA VAL A 544 -10.36 15.34 -9.93
C VAL A 544 -11.51 15.90 -10.78
N THR A 545 -11.24 17.00 -11.48
CA THR A 545 -12.14 17.61 -12.45
C THR A 545 -11.55 17.54 -13.86
N GLY A 546 -12.35 17.80 -14.89
CA GLY A 546 -11.87 17.89 -16.27
C GLY A 546 -10.80 18.98 -16.47
N GLU A 547 -10.94 20.11 -15.77
CA GLU A 547 -9.95 21.19 -15.78
C GLU A 547 -8.63 20.75 -15.17
N LEU A 548 -8.69 20.05 -14.02
CA LEU A 548 -7.50 19.52 -13.36
C LEU A 548 -6.77 18.49 -14.24
N LEU A 549 -7.51 17.58 -14.88
CA LEU A 549 -6.91 16.61 -15.82
C LEU A 549 -6.15 17.31 -16.94
N ASN A 550 -6.75 18.31 -17.56
CA ASN A 550 -6.12 19.06 -18.65
C ASN A 550 -4.89 19.82 -18.16
N GLU A 551 -4.99 20.55 -17.05
CA GLU A 551 -3.87 21.36 -16.53
C GLU A 551 -2.68 20.49 -16.09
N VAL A 552 -2.92 19.37 -15.39
CA VAL A 552 -1.86 18.42 -15.00
C VAL A 552 -1.22 17.78 -16.24
N CYS A 553 -2.03 17.38 -17.23
CA CYS A 553 -1.53 16.82 -18.48
C CYS A 553 -0.65 17.80 -19.26
N GLU A 554 -1.04 19.07 -19.34
CA GLU A 554 -0.23 20.13 -20.00
C GLU A 554 1.12 20.30 -19.33
N VAL A 555 1.16 20.35 -18.00
CA VAL A 555 2.43 20.49 -17.26
C VAL A 555 3.33 19.29 -17.45
N LEU A 556 2.78 18.07 -17.40
CA LEU A 556 3.55 16.84 -17.54
C LEU A 556 4.04 16.61 -18.98
N ALA A 557 3.37 17.15 -19.97
CA ALA A 557 3.67 16.92 -21.38
C ALA A 557 5.12 17.30 -21.74
N GLY A 558 5.61 18.44 -21.24
CA GLY A 558 6.97 18.89 -21.49
C GLY A 558 8.04 17.93 -20.91
N PRO A 559 8.05 17.69 -19.60
CA PRO A 559 9.00 16.78 -18.95
C PRO A 559 8.96 15.34 -19.47
N LEU A 560 7.77 14.82 -19.83
CA LEU A 560 7.56 13.45 -20.28
C LEU A 560 7.64 13.29 -21.81
N GLY A 561 7.76 14.38 -22.56
CA GLY A 561 7.88 14.36 -24.00
C GLY A 561 6.57 13.95 -24.72
N TRP A 562 5.41 14.28 -24.14
CA TRP A 562 4.11 13.96 -24.74
C TRP A 562 3.73 14.99 -25.81
N ASP A 563 3.52 14.52 -27.02
CA ASP A 563 2.93 15.31 -28.09
C ASP A 563 1.40 15.49 -27.92
N ALA A 564 0.76 16.15 -28.85
CA ALA A 564 -0.69 16.42 -28.77
C ALA A 564 -1.52 15.13 -28.78
N GLU A 565 -1.14 14.14 -29.59
CA GLU A 565 -1.85 12.87 -29.68
C GLU A 565 -1.72 12.08 -28.36
N LYS A 566 -0.51 11.99 -27.81
CA LYS A 566 -0.24 11.32 -26.54
C LYS A 566 -0.99 12.01 -25.39
N ARG A 567 -1.04 13.34 -25.33
CA ARG A 567 -1.82 14.08 -24.31
C ARG A 567 -3.29 13.69 -24.33
N TRP A 568 -3.90 13.63 -25.51
CA TRP A 568 -5.29 13.20 -25.65
C TRP A 568 -5.48 11.74 -25.24
N ALA A 569 -4.56 10.88 -25.58
CA ALA A 569 -4.57 9.49 -25.16
C ALA A 569 -4.47 9.35 -23.62
N GLU A 570 -3.60 10.14 -22.97
CA GLU A 570 -3.43 10.11 -21.52
C GLU A 570 -4.67 10.63 -20.76
N ILE A 571 -5.32 11.71 -21.25
CA ILE A 571 -6.55 12.21 -20.67
C ILE A 571 -7.67 11.16 -20.77
N ARG A 572 -7.83 10.53 -21.94
CA ARG A 572 -8.83 9.45 -22.12
C ARG A 572 -8.54 8.25 -21.23
N HIS A 573 -7.30 7.82 -21.16
CA HIS A 573 -6.87 6.70 -20.31
C HIS A 573 -7.12 7.00 -18.83
N ALA A 574 -6.71 8.17 -18.35
CA ALA A 574 -6.95 8.58 -16.97
C ALA A 574 -8.44 8.62 -16.63
N ARG A 575 -9.26 9.14 -17.54
CA ARG A 575 -10.72 9.17 -17.39
C ARG A 575 -11.30 7.76 -17.33
N GLU A 576 -10.92 6.88 -18.27
CA GLU A 576 -11.38 5.49 -18.29
C GLU A 576 -11.04 4.75 -16.99
N VAL A 577 -9.82 4.90 -16.49
CA VAL A 577 -9.39 4.27 -15.23
C VAL A 577 -10.20 4.83 -14.05
N LEU A 578 -10.37 6.14 -13.95
CA LEU A 578 -11.09 6.78 -12.85
C LEU A 578 -12.58 6.43 -12.85
N GLU A 579 -13.22 6.43 -14.01
CA GLU A 579 -14.65 6.10 -14.15
C GLU A 579 -14.90 4.59 -13.90
N ARG A 580 -14.10 3.71 -14.53
CA ARG A 580 -14.31 2.27 -14.51
C ARG A 580 -13.96 1.62 -13.18
N PHE A 581 -12.78 1.95 -12.64
CA PHE A 581 -12.24 1.29 -11.44
C PHE A 581 -12.57 2.01 -10.14
N HIS A 582 -12.84 3.33 -10.22
CA HIS A 582 -12.95 4.18 -9.05
C HIS A 582 -14.27 4.95 -8.96
N ARG A 583 -15.16 4.81 -9.96
CA ARG A 583 -16.47 5.50 -10.04
C ARG A 583 -16.39 7.02 -9.91
N VAL A 584 -15.25 7.61 -10.26
CA VAL A 584 -15.09 9.07 -10.29
C VAL A 584 -15.78 9.62 -11.54
N GLN A 585 -16.87 10.37 -11.36
CA GLN A 585 -17.55 11.04 -12.47
C GLN A 585 -16.87 12.36 -12.81
N ILE A 586 -16.28 12.43 -13.99
CA ILE A 586 -15.61 13.65 -14.44
C ILE A 586 -16.57 14.43 -15.32
N HIS A 587 -17.26 15.40 -14.70
CA HIS A 587 -18.17 16.31 -15.41
C HIS A 587 -17.39 17.36 -16.20
N SER A 588 -17.77 17.52 -17.47
CA SER A 588 -17.24 18.46 -18.47
C SER A 588 -15.73 18.40 -18.78
N LEU A 589 -15.44 17.82 -19.94
CA LEU A 589 -14.32 18.32 -20.73
C LEU A 589 -14.81 19.65 -21.36
N VAL A 590 -14.16 20.77 -21.03
CA VAL A 590 -14.23 21.93 -21.91
C VAL A 590 -13.55 21.49 -23.20
N ALA A 591 -14.31 21.44 -24.29
CA ALA A 591 -13.86 21.06 -25.62
C ALA A 591 -12.78 21.99 -26.15
#